data_ad23d4567c7e0d483f0d561c6b332468
#
_entry.id   ad23d4567c7e0d483f0d561c6b332468
#
_cell.length_a   1.000
_cell.length_b   1.000
_cell.length_c   1.000
_cell.angle_alpha   90.00
_cell.angle_beta   90.00
_cell.angle_gamma   90.00
#
_symmetry.space_group_name_H-M   'P 1'
#
loop_
_entity.id
_entity.type
_entity.pdbx_description
1 polymer ?
#
loop_
_entity_poly.entity_id
_entity_poly.type
_entity_poly.pdbx_seq_one_letter_code
_entity_poly.pdbx_strand_id
1 'polypeptide(L)'
;MSSTRTNIFKQMEKVNNSSKVSSQRVLNPNSIKDALLRWVQNRLEGYPNVSITNFSSSWADGMAFCALIHRFAPDAFDFEKLDPKNRRQNFELAFKVAEEHGICPLLEVDDMILMGDRPDWKCVFTYVQSFYKQFRDYP
;
A
#
# COMPACT_ATOMS: atom_id res chain seq x y z
N MET A 1 0.22 -16.67 -6.69
CA MET A 1 -0.03 -15.48 -6.34
C MET A 1 -1.32 -15.17 -5.73
N SER A 2 -2.46 -15.42 -6.34
CA SER A 2 -3.70 -15.19 -5.63
C SER A 2 -3.79 -16.05 -4.39
N SER A 3 -3.15 -17.22 -4.37
CA SER A 3 -3.18 -18.06 -3.17
C SER A 3 -2.44 -17.42 -2.01
N THR A 4 -1.37 -16.66 -2.27
CA THR A 4 -0.68 -15.97 -1.20
C THR A 4 -1.56 -14.91 -0.57
N ARG A 5 -2.27 -14.15 -1.39
CA ARG A 5 -3.21 -13.17 -0.87
C ARG A 5 -4.29 -13.82 -0.03
N THR A 6 -4.84 -14.91 -0.55
CA THR A 6 -5.88 -15.63 0.15
C THR A 6 -5.40 -16.11 1.49
N ASN A 7 -4.15 -16.59 1.54
CA ASN A 7 -3.59 -17.06 2.80
C ASN A 7 -3.45 -15.95 3.83
N ILE A 8 -3.08 -14.75 3.38
CA ILE A 8 -2.98 -13.61 4.29
C ILE A 8 -4.34 -13.32 4.92
N PHE A 9 -5.39 -13.27 4.10
CA PHE A 9 -6.72 -13.05 4.62
C PHE A 9 -7.14 -14.14 5.58
N LYS A 10 -6.88 -15.36 5.24
CA LYS A 10 -7.25 -16.47 6.10
C LYS A 10 -6.53 -16.42 7.43
N GLN A 11 -5.27 -16.05 7.41
CA GLN A 11 -4.52 -15.94 8.65
C GLN A 11 -5.07 -14.86 9.54
N MET A 12 -5.44 -13.73 8.95
CA MET A 12 -6.03 -12.66 9.72
C MET A 12 -7.36 -13.08 10.32
N GLU A 13 -8.17 -13.76 9.54
CA GLU A 13 -9.45 -14.26 10.03
C GLU A 13 -9.26 -15.25 11.16
N LYS A 14 -8.28 -16.13 11.03
CA LYS A 14 -8.02 -17.09 12.07
C LYS A 14 -7.63 -16.44 13.38
N VAL A 15 -6.76 -15.45 13.29
CA VAL A 15 -6.34 -14.73 14.49
C VAL A 15 -7.54 -14.09 15.16
N ASN A 16 -8.38 -13.45 14.38
CA ASN A 16 -9.57 -12.83 14.93
C ASN A 16 -10.53 -13.85 15.54
N ASN A 17 -10.65 -14.97 14.87
CA ASN A 17 -11.51 -16.02 15.40
C ASN A 17 -11.01 -16.59 16.71
N SER A 18 -9.70 -16.62 16.86
CA SER A 18 -9.11 -17.09 18.11
C SER A 18 -9.48 -16.22 19.27
N SER A 19 -9.51 -14.93 19.02
CA SER A 19 -9.91 -14.01 20.08
C SER A 19 -11.38 -14.12 20.36
N LYS A 20 -12.09 -14.78 19.49
CA LYS A 20 -13.43 -15.17 19.66
C LYS A 20 -14.42 -14.18 20.13
N VAL A 21 -14.33 -13.73 21.25
CA VAL A 21 -15.33 -12.86 21.84
C VAL A 21 -15.79 -11.78 20.89
N SER A 22 -14.85 -11.12 20.27
CA SER A 22 -15.18 -10.02 19.38
C SER A 22 -15.17 -10.46 17.93
N SER A 23 -15.08 -11.73 17.70
CA SER A 23 -14.86 -12.22 16.35
C SER A 23 -15.92 -11.81 15.37
N GLN A 24 -17.17 -11.77 15.82
CA GLN A 24 -18.24 -11.58 14.88
C GLN A 24 -18.22 -10.22 14.21
N ARG A 25 -17.55 -9.22 14.75
CA ARG A 25 -17.62 -7.94 14.11
C ARG A 25 -16.35 -7.52 13.42
N VAL A 26 -15.31 -8.33 13.47
CA VAL A 26 -14.06 -7.89 12.87
C VAL A 26 -13.64 -8.68 11.66
N LEU A 27 -14.47 -9.58 11.19
CA LEU A 27 -14.03 -10.50 10.17
C LEU A 27 -14.43 -10.13 8.76
N ASN A 28 -14.96 -8.95 8.54
CA ASN A 28 -15.28 -8.57 7.19
C ASN A 28 -14.09 -7.93 6.49
N PRO A 29 -14.03 -8.00 5.18
CA PRO A 29 -12.92 -7.41 4.43
C PRO A 29 -12.75 -5.91 4.65
N ASN A 30 -13.83 -5.21 4.96
CA ASN A 30 -13.73 -3.78 5.19
C ASN A 30 -12.94 -3.46 6.45
N SER A 31 -13.05 -4.30 7.48
CA SER A 31 -12.27 -4.10 8.69
C SER A 31 -10.78 -4.25 8.42
N ILE A 32 -10.40 -5.22 7.62
CA ILE A 32 -9.01 -5.44 7.26
C ILE A 32 -8.50 -4.29 6.41
N LYS A 33 -9.31 -3.87 5.47
CA LYS A 33 -8.99 -2.77 4.58
C LYS A 33 -8.79 -1.47 5.37
N ASP A 34 -9.68 -1.21 6.32
CA ASP A 34 -9.60 -0.01 7.14
C ASP A 34 -8.36 -0.03 8.04
N ALA A 35 -8.02 -1.18 8.58
CA ALA A 35 -6.84 -1.30 9.42
C ALA A 35 -5.58 -0.98 8.62
N LEU A 36 -5.50 -1.50 7.41
CA LEU A 36 -4.35 -1.22 6.55
C LEU A 36 -4.31 0.25 6.17
N LEU A 37 -5.46 0.83 5.90
CA LEU A 37 -5.53 2.24 5.55
C LEU A 37 -4.99 3.11 6.68
N ARG A 38 -5.37 2.80 7.92
CA ARG A 38 -4.87 3.55 9.07
C ARG A 38 -3.37 3.37 9.25
N TRP A 39 -2.87 2.16 9.01
CA TRP A 39 -1.42 1.94 9.09
C TRP A 39 -0.68 2.83 8.10
N VAL A 40 -1.18 2.90 6.87
CA VAL A 40 -0.57 3.75 5.85
C VAL A 40 -0.64 5.22 6.25
N GLN A 41 -1.82 5.67 6.70
CA GLN A 41 -1.99 7.06 7.10
C GLN A 41 -0.99 7.45 8.18
N ASN A 42 -0.78 6.57 9.15
CA ASN A 42 0.18 6.85 10.22
C ASN A 42 1.60 6.93 9.69
N ARG A 43 1.94 6.07 8.75
CA ARG A 43 3.31 6.05 8.21
C ARG A 43 3.59 7.24 7.31
N LEU A 44 2.57 7.79 6.69
CA LEU A 44 2.76 8.87 5.73
C LEU A 44 2.44 10.25 6.28
N GLU A 45 2.23 10.34 7.57
CA GLU A 45 1.96 11.62 8.22
C GLU A 45 3.14 12.55 7.99
N GLY A 46 2.84 13.77 7.53
CA GLY A 46 3.88 14.76 7.30
C GLY A 46 4.41 14.84 5.89
N TYR A 47 4.07 13.88 5.03
CA TYR A 47 4.54 13.94 3.66
C TYR A 47 3.73 14.94 2.85
N PRO A 48 4.39 15.86 2.13
CA PRO A 48 3.67 16.85 1.31
C PRO A 48 3.06 16.18 0.09
N ASN A 49 1.95 16.74 -0.37
CA ASN A 49 1.26 16.28 -1.57
C ASN A 49 0.74 14.85 -1.46
N VAL A 50 0.60 14.34 -0.25
CA VAL A 50 0.10 13.00 -0.02
C VAL A 50 -1.04 13.07 0.98
N SER A 51 -2.21 12.60 0.57
CA SER A 51 -3.39 12.54 1.42
C SER A 51 -4.08 11.21 1.15
N ILE A 52 -4.06 10.33 2.13
CA ILE A 52 -4.54 8.97 1.93
C ILE A 52 -5.92 8.82 2.55
N THR A 53 -6.93 8.65 1.71
CA THR A 53 -8.28 8.42 2.17
C THR A 53 -8.88 7.13 1.63
N ASN A 54 -8.20 6.49 0.67
CA ASN A 54 -8.71 5.25 0.08
C ASN A 54 -7.55 4.50 -0.57
N PHE A 55 -7.88 3.39 -1.21
CA PHE A 55 -6.89 2.61 -1.95
C PHE A 55 -7.07 2.74 -3.46
N SER A 56 -7.62 3.84 -3.91
CA SER A 56 -7.84 4.10 -5.32
C SER A 56 -7.27 5.46 -5.72
N SER A 57 -8.09 6.50 -5.72
CA SER A 57 -7.68 7.81 -6.20
C SER A 57 -6.52 8.40 -5.40
N SER A 58 -6.40 8.05 -4.13
CA SER A 58 -5.30 8.56 -3.31
C SER A 58 -3.93 8.10 -3.82
N TRP A 59 -3.90 7.07 -4.65
CA TRP A 59 -2.66 6.48 -5.16
C TRP A 59 -2.45 6.73 -6.66
N ALA A 60 -3.34 7.50 -7.28
CA ALA A 60 -3.38 7.61 -8.73
C ALA A 60 -2.20 8.35 -9.34
N ASP A 61 -1.55 9.22 -8.60
CA ASP A 61 -0.42 9.99 -9.13
C ASP A 61 0.95 9.40 -8.76
N GLY A 62 0.96 8.30 -8.03
CA GLY A 62 2.20 7.63 -7.65
C GLY A 62 2.90 8.21 -6.44
N MET A 63 2.48 9.39 -5.97
CA MET A 63 3.15 10.01 -4.83
C MET A 63 3.00 9.20 -3.55
N ALA A 64 1.84 8.59 -3.36
CA ALA A 64 1.61 7.81 -2.16
C ALA A 64 2.53 6.59 -2.11
N PHE A 65 2.73 5.92 -3.23
CA PHE A 65 3.67 4.81 -3.28
C PHE A 65 5.09 5.27 -3.02
N CYS A 66 5.46 6.42 -3.59
CA CYS A 66 6.80 6.97 -3.35
C CYS A 66 6.99 7.30 -1.89
N ALA A 67 5.99 7.91 -1.26
CA ALA A 67 6.07 8.25 0.15
C ALA A 67 6.19 7.00 1.01
N LEU A 68 5.41 5.97 0.67
CA LEU A 68 5.39 4.76 1.46
C LEU A 68 6.75 4.07 1.45
N ILE A 69 7.36 3.91 0.26
CA ILE A 69 8.67 3.27 0.23
C ILE A 69 9.75 4.19 0.79
N HIS A 70 9.60 5.49 0.62
CA HIS A 70 10.57 6.44 1.17
C HIS A 70 10.58 6.38 2.71
N ARG A 71 9.43 6.16 3.31
CA ARG A 71 9.33 6.07 4.76
C ARG A 71 10.26 5.00 5.32
N PHE A 72 10.44 3.93 4.59
CA PHE A 72 11.25 2.80 5.03
C PHE A 72 12.62 2.77 4.36
N ALA A 73 12.84 3.56 3.32
CA ALA A 73 14.10 3.65 2.62
C ALA A 73 14.39 5.11 2.30
N PRO A 74 14.59 5.95 3.32
CA PRO A 74 14.69 7.40 3.11
C PRO A 74 15.91 7.84 2.31
N ASP A 75 16.91 6.98 2.21
CA ASP A 75 18.12 7.33 1.46
C ASP A 75 18.03 6.96 -0.02
N ALA A 76 16.93 6.32 -0.42
CA ALA A 76 16.81 5.84 -1.80
C ALA A 76 16.65 6.98 -2.81
N PHE A 77 15.97 8.04 -2.41
CA PHE A 77 15.75 9.20 -3.28
C PHE A 77 15.24 10.37 -2.44
N ASP A 78 15.19 11.54 -3.07
CA ASP A 78 14.73 12.77 -2.41
C ASP A 78 13.24 12.96 -2.74
N PHE A 79 12.38 12.71 -1.76
CA PHE A 79 10.95 12.80 -1.97
C PHE A 79 10.49 14.20 -2.40
N GLU A 80 11.18 15.23 -1.89
CA GLU A 80 10.75 16.59 -2.17
C GLU A 80 10.97 17.01 -3.60
N LYS A 81 11.77 16.26 -4.36
CA LYS A 81 11.97 16.56 -5.76
C LYS A 81 10.92 15.97 -6.68
N LEU A 82 9.99 15.22 -6.12
CA LEU A 82 8.96 14.57 -6.93
C LEU A 82 7.81 15.53 -7.22
N ASP A 83 7.14 15.29 -8.35
CA ASP A 83 6.04 16.13 -8.80
C ASP A 83 4.83 15.23 -9.06
N PRO A 84 3.66 15.52 -8.46
CA PRO A 84 2.48 14.70 -8.67
C PRO A 84 2.05 14.59 -10.14
N LYS A 85 2.46 15.54 -10.97
CA LYS A 85 2.11 15.51 -12.39
C LYS A 85 2.90 14.47 -13.16
N ASN A 86 4.01 14.01 -12.63
CA ASN A 86 4.88 13.05 -13.31
C ASN A 86 4.50 11.63 -12.91
N ARG A 87 3.27 11.24 -13.18
CA ARG A 87 2.73 9.97 -12.71
C ARG A 87 3.58 8.77 -13.09
N ARG A 88 3.93 8.67 -14.37
CA ARG A 88 4.70 7.50 -14.83
C ARG A 88 6.03 7.41 -14.11
N GLN A 89 6.74 8.52 -14.01
CA GLN A 89 8.03 8.53 -13.34
C GLN A 89 7.90 8.18 -11.87
N ASN A 90 6.83 8.66 -11.24
CA ASN A 90 6.59 8.36 -9.83
C ASN A 90 6.37 6.87 -9.62
N PHE A 91 5.56 6.24 -10.49
CA PHE A 91 5.35 4.80 -10.38
C PHE A 91 6.62 4.03 -10.64
N GLU A 92 7.38 4.43 -11.68
CA GLU A 92 8.62 3.74 -12.01
C GLU A 92 9.59 3.77 -10.83
N LEU A 93 9.74 4.93 -10.22
CA LEU A 93 10.64 5.08 -9.09
C LEU A 93 10.18 4.25 -7.90
N ALA A 94 8.91 4.39 -7.53
CA ALA A 94 8.40 3.71 -6.36
C ALA A 94 8.47 2.20 -6.51
N PHE A 95 8.08 1.68 -7.66
CA PHE A 95 8.05 0.24 -7.87
C PHE A 95 9.45 -0.35 -7.94
N LYS A 96 10.39 0.40 -8.54
CA LYS A 96 11.77 -0.06 -8.61
C LYS A 96 12.39 -0.14 -7.22
N VAL A 97 12.25 0.92 -6.44
CA VAL A 97 12.84 0.95 -5.11
C VAL A 97 12.18 -0.10 -4.21
N ALA A 98 10.87 -0.25 -4.34
CA ALA A 98 10.16 -1.25 -3.56
C ALA A 98 10.67 -2.65 -3.86
N GLU A 99 10.88 -2.95 -5.14
CA GLU A 99 11.38 -4.27 -5.51
C GLU A 99 12.78 -4.49 -4.96
N GLU A 100 13.60 -3.47 -4.96
CA GLU A 100 14.94 -3.56 -4.41
C GLU A 100 14.92 -3.84 -2.91
N HIS A 101 13.82 -3.53 -2.25
CA HIS A 101 13.68 -3.76 -0.82
C HIS A 101 12.78 -4.94 -0.50
N GLY A 102 12.58 -5.81 -1.45
CA GLY A 102 11.91 -7.08 -1.18
C GLY A 102 10.41 -7.10 -1.41
N ILE A 103 9.86 -6.05 -2.01
CA ILE A 103 8.43 -6.01 -2.29
C ILE A 103 8.19 -6.63 -3.66
N CYS A 104 7.34 -7.65 -3.69
CA CYS A 104 7.01 -8.33 -4.94
C CYS A 104 6.29 -7.36 -5.89
N PRO A 105 6.67 -7.31 -7.18
CA PRO A 105 6.08 -6.36 -8.12
C PRO A 105 4.69 -6.81 -8.58
N LEU A 106 3.69 -6.53 -7.77
CA LEU A 106 2.31 -6.92 -8.04
C LEU A 106 1.54 -5.92 -8.89
N LEU A 107 2.07 -4.72 -9.08
CA LEU A 107 1.49 -3.70 -9.93
C LEU A 107 2.49 -3.30 -10.99
N GLU A 108 1.99 -2.93 -12.16
CA GLU A 108 2.83 -2.47 -13.25
C GLU A 108 2.50 -1.03 -13.57
N VAL A 109 3.52 -0.29 -13.98
CA VAL A 109 3.36 1.13 -14.30
C VAL A 109 2.29 1.34 -15.36
N ASP A 110 2.35 0.55 -16.44
CA ASP A 110 1.39 0.72 -17.53
C ASP A 110 -0.04 0.51 -17.08
N ASP A 111 -0.27 -0.45 -16.19
CA ASP A 111 -1.61 -0.71 -15.67
C ASP A 111 -2.10 0.48 -14.84
N MET A 112 -1.24 1.05 -14.03
CA MET A 112 -1.63 2.20 -13.22
C MET A 112 -1.97 3.39 -14.10
N ILE A 113 -1.17 3.64 -15.12
CA ILE A 113 -1.44 4.75 -16.04
C ILE A 113 -2.76 4.52 -16.76
N LEU A 114 -3.01 3.30 -17.18
CA LEU A 114 -4.24 2.96 -17.88
C LEU A 114 -5.47 3.15 -17.01
N MET A 115 -5.38 2.80 -15.74
CA MET A 115 -6.51 2.94 -14.82
C MET A 115 -6.78 4.41 -14.44
N GLY A 116 -5.83 5.29 -14.68
CA GLY A 116 -6.05 6.73 -14.51
C GLY A 116 -6.30 7.16 -13.09
N ASP A 117 -7.36 7.95 -12.89
CA ASP A 117 -7.63 8.57 -11.61
C ASP A 117 -8.28 7.63 -10.60
N ARG A 118 -8.75 6.49 -11.03
CA ARG A 118 -9.45 5.55 -10.16
C ARG A 118 -8.95 4.14 -10.35
N PRO A 119 -7.72 3.86 -9.91
CA PRO A 119 -7.22 2.49 -10.01
C PRO A 119 -8.07 1.53 -9.18
N ASP A 120 -8.08 0.28 -9.61
CA ASP A 120 -8.83 -0.77 -8.91
C ASP A 120 -8.29 -0.89 -7.49
N TRP A 121 -9.16 -0.69 -6.50
CA TRP A 121 -8.73 -0.68 -5.11
C TRP A 121 -8.14 -2.03 -4.69
N LYS A 122 -8.61 -3.12 -5.28
CA LYS A 122 -8.10 -4.43 -4.90
C LYS A 122 -6.64 -4.60 -5.30
N CYS A 123 -6.25 -4.07 -6.44
CA CYS A 123 -4.87 -4.13 -6.89
C CYS A 123 -3.97 -3.32 -5.98
N VAL A 124 -4.39 -2.11 -5.67
CA VAL A 124 -3.62 -1.24 -4.80
C VAL A 124 -3.53 -1.83 -3.39
N PHE A 125 -4.65 -2.27 -2.86
CA PHE A 125 -4.71 -2.86 -1.54
C PHE A 125 -3.76 -4.06 -1.42
N THR A 126 -3.77 -4.92 -2.41
CA THR A 126 -2.92 -6.11 -2.39
C THR A 126 -1.45 -5.75 -2.40
N TYR A 127 -1.10 -4.76 -3.20
CA TYR A 127 0.28 -4.31 -3.26
C TYR A 127 0.71 -3.68 -1.93
N VAL A 128 -0.15 -2.85 -1.36
CA VAL A 128 0.16 -2.19 -0.10
C VAL A 128 0.26 -3.20 1.04
N GLN A 129 -0.51 -4.29 0.99
CA GLN A 129 -0.35 -5.35 1.97
C GLN A 129 1.07 -5.91 1.98
N SER A 130 1.71 -5.95 0.82
CA SER A 130 3.09 -6.41 0.73
C SER A 130 4.02 -5.49 1.51
N PHE A 131 3.77 -4.19 1.45
CA PHE A 131 4.54 -3.24 2.24
C PHE A 131 4.33 -3.48 3.73
N TYR A 132 3.09 -3.70 4.13
CA TYR A 132 2.79 -3.97 5.53
C TYR A 132 3.52 -5.22 6.01
N LYS A 133 3.47 -6.28 5.24
CA LYS A 133 4.15 -7.52 5.61
C LYS A 133 5.65 -7.32 5.76
N GLN A 134 6.23 -6.54 4.87
CA GLN A 134 7.68 -6.35 4.85
C GLN A 134 8.14 -5.39 5.94
N PHE A 135 7.37 -4.36 6.22
CA PHE A 135 7.84 -3.26 7.05
C PHE A 135 7.06 -3.03 8.34
N ARG A 136 6.13 -3.90 8.68
CA ARG A 136 5.28 -3.64 9.85
C ARG A 136 6.05 -3.49 11.16
N ASP A 137 7.21 -4.11 11.24
CA ASP A 137 8.03 -4.05 12.45
C ASP A 137 9.03 -2.89 12.45
N TYR A 138 9.07 -2.13 11.38
CA TYR A 138 9.93 -0.95 11.30
C TYR A 138 9.31 0.19 12.10
N PRO A 139 10.12 0.99 12.79
CA PRO A 139 9.61 2.12 13.58
C PRO A 139 9.05 3.28 12.77
#